data_6ddfc7933373498da26d49edcebaa8e1
#
_entry.id   6ddfc7933373498da26d49edcebaa8e1
#
_cell.length_a   1.000
_cell.length_b   1.000
_cell.length_c   1.000
_cell.angle_alpha   90.00
_cell.angle_beta   90.00
_cell.angle_gamma   90.00
#
_symmetry.space_group_name_H-M   'P 1'
#
loop_
_entity.id
_entity.type
_entity.pdbx_description
1 polymer ?
#
loop_
_entity_poly.entity_id
_entity_poly.type
_entity_poly.pdbx_seq_one_letter_code
_entity_poly.pdbx_strand_id
1 'polypeptide(L)'
;GEIGGVYRDARAHTDSQVTAVRDELKAEGDSLRGEIGGVYRDARAHTDSQVTAVRDELSRDIIAVTSAAVAQTDAAIASNTAAIRNNSHRLDLTEAWQKMATERMNNMQEQIKENRKELRESAAQSAALAGLFQPYSVGKFNATAAVGGYRDEQAIAVGVGYRFTENVAGKVAVAAGGSSASWNAGVNFEF
;
A
#
# COMPACT_ATOMS: atom_id res chain seq x y z
N GLY A 1 -88.22 -39.95 84.88
CA GLY A 1 -88.00 -40.52 83.78
C GLY A 1 -87.92 -39.96 82.38
N GLU A 2 -89.02 -39.60 81.75
CA GLU A 2 -89.10 -39.31 80.28
C GLU A 2 -88.35 -38.06 79.85
N ILE A 3 -88.32 -36.93 80.59
CA ILE A 3 -87.63 -35.68 80.28
C ILE A 3 -86.12 -35.89 80.18
N GLY A 4 -85.49 -36.73 80.99
CA GLY A 4 -84.11 -37.07 81.00
C GLY A 4 -83.68 -37.89 79.74
N GLY A 5 -84.63 -38.69 79.20
CA GLY A 5 -84.43 -39.40 77.94
C GLY A 5 -84.40 -38.48 76.73
N VAL A 6 -85.39 -37.61 76.58
CA VAL A 6 -85.53 -36.64 75.50
C VAL A 6 -84.35 -35.70 75.49
N TYR A 7 -83.85 -35.25 76.64
CA TYR A 7 -82.65 -34.40 76.71
C TYR A 7 -81.40 -35.13 76.25
N ARG A 8 -81.21 -36.39 76.63
CA ARG A 8 -80.04 -37.20 76.15
C ARG A 8 -80.07 -37.45 74.63
N ASP A 9 -81.31 -37.78 74.16
CA ASP A 9 -81.46 -38.03 72.69
C ASP A 9 -81.22 -36.75 71.83
N ALA A 10 -81.79 -35.61 72.32
CA ALA A 10 -81.53 -34.32 71.66
C ALA A 10 -80.06 -33.94 71.67
N ARG A 11 -79.34 -34.19 72.78
CA ARG A 11 -77.91 -33.92 72.88
C ARG A 11 -77.09 -34.86 71.98
N ALA A 12 -77.42 -36.16 71.99
CA ALA A 12 -76.76 -37.13 71.11
C ALA A 12 -77.01 -36.81 69.67
N HIS A 13 -78.19 -36.36 69.27
CA HIS A 13 -78.48 -35.90 67.92
C HIS A 13 -77.65 -34.65 67.57
N THR A 14 -77.60 -33.66 68.47
CA THR A 14 -76.79 -32.45 68.26
C THR A 14 -75.32 -32.78 68.18
N ASP A 15 -74.74 -33.61 69.02
CA ASP A 15 -73.36 -34.04 69.01
C ASP A 15 -73.01 -34.79 67.69
N SER A 16 -73.97 -35.64 67.21
CA SER A 16 -73.82 -36.32 65.91
C SER A 16 -73.79 -35.34 64.73
N GLN A 17 -74.70 -34.35 64.70
CA GLN A 17 -74.79 -33.34 63.69
C GLN A 17 -73.50 -32.44 63.68
N VAL A 18 -73.05 -32.03 64.86
CA VAL A 18 -71.79 -31.24 64.97
C VAL A 18 -70.60 -32.05 64.52
N THR A 19 -70.50 -33.32 64.80
CA THR A 19 -69.40 -34.20 64.31
C THR A 19 -69.46 -34.34 62.80
N ALA A 20 -70.64 -34.60 62.22
CA ALA A 20 -70.81 -34.71 60.79
C ALA A 20 -70.38 -33.43 60.04
N VAL A 21 -70.83 -32.25 60.48
CA VAL A 21 -70.42 -30.95 59.90
C VAL A 21 -68.92 -30.71 60.05
N ARG A 22 -68.32 -31.09 61.19
CA ARG A 22 -66.89 -30.95 61.41
C ARG A 22 -66.08 -31.84 60.44
N ASP A 23 -66.49 -33.07 60.22
CA ASP A 23 -65.85 -34.01 59.33
C ASP A 23 -65.99 -33.58 57.85
N GLU A 24 -67.16 -33.06 57.47
CA GLU A 24 -67.40 -32.49 56.13
C GLU A 24 -66.54 -31.28 55.90
N LEU A 25 -66.45 -30.30 56.81
CA LEU A 25 -65.59 -29.14 56.74
C LEU A 25 -64.12 -29.52 56.63
N LYS A 26 -63.69 -30.55 57.36
CA LYS A 26 -62.32 -31.05 57.28
C LYS A 26 -62.01 -31.64 55.89
N ALA A 27 -62.93 -32.47 55.38
CA ALA A 27 -62.76 -33.08 54.04
C ALA A 27 -62.70 -32.02 52.91
N GLU A 28 -63.64 -31.02 53.05
CA GLU A 28 -63.62 -29.91 52.09
C GLU A 28 -62.32 -29.06 52.17
N GLY A 29 -61.85 -28.78 53.40
CA GLY A 29 -60.57 -28.08 53.61
C GLY A 29 -59.38 -28.85 53.07
N ASP A 30 -59.33 -30.16 53.19
CA ASP A 30 -58.28 -31.00 52.67
C ASP A 30 -58.37 -31.08 51.15
N SER A 31 -59.57 -31.13 50.54
CA SER A 31 -59.76 -31.03 49.07
C SER A 31 -59.25 -29.70 48.51
N LEU A 32 -59.63 -28.57 49.09
CA LEU A 32 -59.22 -27.24 48.71
C LEU A 32 -57.69 -27.07 48.79
N ARG A 33 -57.03 -27.60 49.83
CA ARG A 33 -55.54 -27.59 49.89
C ARG A 33 -54.94 -28.40 48.82
N GLY A 34 -55.54 -29.52 48.43
CA GLY A 34 -55.09 -30.34 47.29
C GLY A 34 -55.18 -29.59 45.99
N GLU A 35 -56.30 -28.91 45.73
CA GLU A 35 -56.51 -28.09 44.52
C GLU A 35 -55.55 -26.91 44.46
N ILE A 36 -55.39 -26.17 45.55
CA ILE A 36 -54.43 -25.08 45.64
C ILE A 36 -53.01 -25.57 45.36
N GLY A 37 -52.61 -26.71 45.91
CA GLY A 37 -51.30 -27.34 45.65
C GLY A 37 -51.12 -27.75 44.19
N GLY A 38 -52.19 -28.22 43.54
CA GLY A 38 -52.22 -28.52 42.11
C GLY A 38 -51.97 -27.27 41.25
N VAL A 39 -52.82 -26.27 41.48
CA VAL A 39 -52.67 -24.97 40.72
C VAL A 39 -51.29 -24.37 40.89
N TYR A 40 -50.74 -24.39 42.12
CA TYR A 40 -49.36 -23.87 42.33
C TYR A 40 -48.31 -24.66 41.55
N ARG A 41 -48.38 -26.00 41.54
CA ARG A 41 -47.46 -26.83 40.79
C ARG A 41 -47.57 -26.57 39.28
N ASP A 42 -48.80 -26.51 38.77
CA ASP A 42 -49.04 -26.28 37.32
C ASP A 42 -48.59 -24.89 36.90
N ALA A 43 -48.85 -23.85 37.67
CA ALA A 43 -48.38 -22.49 37.41
C ALA A 43 -46.84 -22.42 37.39
N ARG A 44 -46.20 -23.11 38.36
CA ARG A 44 -44.74 -23.17 38.41
C ARG A 44 -44.15 -23.93 37.22
N ALA A 45 -44.70 -25.09 36.86
CA ALA A 45 -44.28 -25.87 35.71
C ALA A 45 -44.43 -25.08 34.40
N HIS A 46 -45.57 -24.35 34.28
CA HIS A 46 -45.78 -23.46 33.13
C HIS A 46 -44.72 -22.35 33.07
N THR A 47 -44.43 -21.68 34.17
CA THR A 47 -43.41 -20.61 34.23
C THR A 47 -42.04 -21.15 33.92
N ASP A 48 -41.63 -22.28 34.49
CA ASP A 48 -40.32 -22.91 34.22
C ASP A 48 -40.17 -23.30 32.75
N SER A 49 -41.27 -23.82 32.15
CA SER A 49 -41.30 -24.13 30.71
C SER A 49 -41.10 -22.90 29.82
N GLN A 50 -41.83 -21.80 30.13
CA GLN A 50 -41.73 -20.55 29.40
C GLN A 50 -40.31 -19.93 29.51
N VAL A 51 -39.75 -19.91 30.71
CA VAL A 51 -38.39 -19.40 30.95
C VAL A 51 -37.36 -20.22 30.19
N THR A 52 -37.51 -21.54 30.16
CA THR A 52 -36.60 -22.41 29.38
C THR A 52 -36.73 -22.14 27.90
N ALA A 53 -37.95 -22.04 27.37
CA ALA A 53 -38.17 -21.76 25.95
C ALA A 53 -37.54 -20.41 25.52
N VAL A 54 -37.76 -19.34 26.29
CA VAL A 54 -37.18 -18.01 26.03
C VAL A 54 -35.64 -18.05 26.08
N ARG A 55 -35.09 -18.76 27.08
CA ARG A 55 -33.64 -18.92 27.20
C ARG A 55 -33.03 -19.62 25.98
N ASP A 56 -33.67 -20.70 25.53
CA ASP A 56 -33.18 -21.48 24.39
C ASP A 56 -33.30 -20.71 23.06
N GLU A 57 -34.37 -19.93 22.89
CA GLU A 57 -34.57 -19.05 21.76
C GLU A 57 -33.51 -17.95 21.74
N LEU A 58 -33.31 -17.25 22.84
CA LEU A 58 -32.32 -16.18 22.98
C LEU A 58 -30.89 -16.71 22.73
N SER A 59 -30.58 -17.89 23.26
CA SER A 59 -29.27 -18.53 23.04
C SER A 59 -29.01 -18.82 21.56
N ARG A 60 -30.02 -19.33 20.85
CA ARG A 60 -29.93 -19.59 19.40
C ARG A 60 -29.73 -18.30 18.60
N ASP A 61 -30.49 -17.26 18.94
CA ASP A 61 -30.40 -15.96 18.26
C ASP A 61 -29.03 -15.30 18.49
N ILE A 62 -28.52 -15.32 19.71
CA ILE A 62 -27.17 -14.80 20.03
C ILE A 62 -26.12 -15.54 19.23
N ILE A 63 -26.17 -16.88 19.19
CA ILE A 63 -25.20 -17.68 18.41
C ILE A 63 -25.31 -17.34 16.93
N ALA A 64 -26.51 -17.25 16.38
CA ALA A 64 -26.71 -16.96 14.96
C ALA A 64 -26.16 -15.57 14.57
N VAL A 65 -26.49 -14.52 15.33
CA VAL A 65 -26.02 -13.15 15.10
C VAL A 65 -24.51 -13.06 15.26
N THR A 66 -23.96 -13.66 16.31
CA THR A 66 -22.52 -13.65 16.56
C THR A 66 -21.74 -14.37 15.44
N SER A 67 -22.21 -15.54 15.03
CA SER A 67 -21.58 -16.31 13.94
C SER A 67 -21.61 -15.55 12.62
N ALA A 68 -22.73 -14.90 12.29
CA ALA A 68 -22.85 -14.08 11.10
C ALA A 68 -21.90 -12.87 11.13
N ALA A 69 -21.81 -12.16 12.26
CA ALA A 69 -20.90 -11.03 12.43
C ALA A 69 -19.43 -11.45 12.32
N VAL A 70 -19.04 -12.57 12.93
CA VAL A 70 -17.67 -13.12 12.80
C VAL A 70 -17.37 -13.48 11.35
N ALA A 71 -18.25 -14.19 10.66
CA ALA A 71 -18.04 -14.56 9.26
C ALA A 71 -17.89 -13.32 8.34
N GLN A 72 -18.67 -12.28 8.54
CA GLN A 72 -18.55 -11.01 7.81
C GLN A 72 -17.21 -10.32 8.10
N THR A 73 -16.78 -10.29 9.35
CA THR A 73 -15.50 -9.71 9.76
C THR A 73 -14.33 -10.46 9.16
N ASP A 74 -14.36 -11.79 9.19
CA ASP A 74 -13.32 -12.64 8.62
C ASP A 74 -13.19 -12.43 7.10
N ALA A 75 -14.33 -12.33 6.41
CA ALA A 75 -14.34 -12.02 4.97
C ALA A 75 -13.74 -10.64 4.67
N ALA A 76 -14.05 -9.63 5.46
CA ALA A 76 -13.47 -8.28 5.33
C ALA A 76 -11.95 -8.29 5.59
N ILE A 77 -11.50 -9.00 6.62
CA ILE A 77 -10.07 -9.17 6.93
C ILE A 77 -9.34 -9.87 5.79
N ALA A 78 -9.91 -10.94 5.23
CA ALA A 78 -9.32 -11.66 4.10
C ALA A 78 -9.19 -10.75 2.86
N SER A 79 -10.23 -9.98 2.54
CA SER A 79 -10.21 -9.00 1.45
C SER A 79 -9.15 -7.91 1.66
N ASN A 80 -9.10 -7.32 2.84
CA ASN A 80 -8.10 -6.31 3.18
C ASN A 80 -6.68 -6.87 3.11
N THR A 81 -6.47 -8.09 3.59
CA THR A 81 -5.17 -8.76 3.53
C THR A 81 -4.70 -8.97 2.09
N ALA A 82 -5.60 -9.39 1.20
CA ALA A 82 -5.30 -9.52 -0.22
C ALA A 82 -4.95 -8.18 -0.88
N ALA A 83 -5.70 -7.12 -0.56
CA ALA A 83 -5.43 -5.76 -1.05
C ALA A 83 -4.07 -5.24 -0.55
N ILE A 84 -3.72 -5.45 0.71
CA ILE A 84 -2.42 -5.07 1.28
C ILE A 84 -1.27 -5.79 0.57
N ARG A 85 -1.37 -7.10 0.34
CA ARG A 85 -0.35 -7.87 -0.40
C ARG A 85 -0.16 -7.35 -1.83
N ASN A 86 -1.25 -7.05 -2.53
CA ASN A 86 -1.19 -6.46 -3.87
C ASN A 86 -0.50 -5.10 -3.85
N ASN A 87 -0.86 -4.23 -2.91
CA ASN A 87 -0.25 -2.91 -2.77
C ASN A 87 1.24 -3.00 -2.42
N SER A 88 1.66 -3.93 -1.54
CA SER A 88 3.07 -4.17 -1.23
C SER A 88 3.84 -4.56 -2.48
N HIS A 89 3.34 -5.51 -3.27
CA HIS A 89 3.98 -5.91 -4.51
C HIS A 89 4.12 -4.74 -5.52
N ARG A 90 3.09 -3.91 -5.65
CA ARG A 90 3.15 -2.71 -6.51
C ARG A 90 4.17 -1.69 -6.03
N LEU A 91 4.31 -1.53 -4.72
CA LEU A 91 5.32 -0.65 -4.12
C LEU A 91 6.74 -1.16 -4.40
N ASP A 92 7.00 -2.46 -4.23
CA ASP A 92 8.29 -3.08 -4.54
C ASP A 92 8.70 -2.83 -6.00
N LEU A 93 7.77 -2.99 -6.95
CA LEU A 93 8.01 -2.71 -8.36
C LEU A 93 8.29 -1.22 -8.61
N THR A 94 7.58 -0.34 -7.93
CA THR A 94 7.76 1.12 -8.05
C THR A 94 9.12 1.55 -7.52
N GLU A 95 9.54 1.02 -6.37
CA GLU A 95 10.85 1.30 -5.77
C GLU A 95 11.99 0.80 -6.68
N ALA A 96 11.87 -0.40 -7.24
CA ALA A 96 12.83 -0.93 -8.21
C ALA A 96 12.94 -0.04 -9.46
N TRP A 97 11.80 0.42 -9.98
CA TRP A 97 11.77 1.35 -11.11
C TRP A 97 12.39 2.70 -10.77
N GLN A 98 12.12 3.27 -9.59
CA GLN A 98 12.72 4.52 -9.13
C GLN A 98 14.25 4.42 -9.04
N LYS A 99 14.76 3.31 -8.51
CA LYS A 99 16.20 3.06 -8.44
C LYS A 99 16.84 3.05 -9.84
N MET A 100 16.26 2.27 -10.77
CA MET A 100 16.75 2.22 -12.15
C MET A 100 16.67 3.59 -12.86
N ALA A 101 15.60 4.34 -12.64
CA ALA A 101 15.43 5.68 -13.21
C ALA A 101 16.50 6.65 -12.67
N THR A 102 16.78 6.60 -11.38
CA THR A 102 17.84 7.43 -10.76
C THR A 102 19.22 7.09 -11.31
N GLU A 103 19.57 5.81 -11.45
CA GLU A 103 20.83 5.37 -12.04
C GLU A 103 20.97 5.86 -13.49
N ARG A 104 19.91 5.74 -14.31
CA ARG A 104 19.90 6.25 -15.69
C ARG A 104 20.06 7.76 -15.76
N MET A 105 19.38 8.51 -14.87
CA MET A 105 19.54 9.97 -14.83
C MET A 105 20.95 10.38 -14.46
N ASN A 106 21.58 9.70 -13.50
CA ASN A 106 22.98 9.98 -13.14
C ASN A 106 23.93 9.70 -14.30
N ASN A 107 23.75 8.57 -14.99
CA ASN A 107 24.55 8.24 -16.18
C ASN A 107 24.36 9.28 -17.30
N MET A 108 23.13 9.72 -17.56
CA MET A 108 22.87 10.78 -18.54
C MET A 108 23.52 12.10 -18.16
N GLN A 109 23.52 12.48 -16.87
CA GLN A 109 24.20 13.69 -16.41
C GLN A 109 25.70 13.63 -16.62
N GLU A 110 26.33 12.49 -16.35
CA GLU A 110 27.76 12.31 -16.65
C GLU A 110 28.04 12.40 -18.15
N GLN A 111 27.27 11.73 -19.00
CA GLN A 111 27.40 11.85 -20.46
C GLN A 111 27.22 13.29 -20.95
N ILE A 112 26.27 14.03 -20.40
CA ILE A 112 26.07 15.45 -20.73
C ILE A 112 27.31 16.28 -20.35
N LYS A 113 27.93 16.02 -19.20
CA LYS A 113 29.17 16.70 -18.78
C LYS A 113 30.33 16.38 -19.73
N GLU A 114 30.51 15.10 -20.06
CA GLU A 114 31.54 14.66 -21.01
C GLU A 114 31.34 15.28 -22.40
N ASN A 115 30.15 15.20 -22.96
CA ASN A 115 29.80 15.79 -24.23
C ASN A 115 30.08 17.32 -24.26
N ARG A 116 29.70 18.02 -23.17
CA ARG A 116 29.98 19.46 -23.05
C ARG A 116 31.49 19.75 -23.02
N LYS A 117 32.28 18.87 -22.37
CA LYS A 117 33.72 19.00 -22.32
C LYS A 117 34.32 18.78 -23.72
N GLU A 118 33.97 17.70 -24.40
CA GLU A 118 34.39 17.39 -25.76
C GLU A 118 34.06 18.52 -26.75
N LEU A 119 32.84 19.09 -26.63
CA LEU A 119 32.47 20.24 -27.49
C LEU A 119 33.34 21.46 -27.24
N ARG A 120 33.72 21.76 -25.99
CA ARG A 120 34.64 22.87 -25.70
C ARG A 120 36.07 22.59 -26.18
N GLU A 121 36.58 21.37 -26.01
CA GLU A 121 37.84 20.93 -26.53
C GLU A 121 37.89 21.06 -28.06
N SER A 122 36.86 20.58 -28.76
CA SER A 122 36.72 20.69 -30.20
C SER A 122 36.65 22.15 -30.67
N ALA A 123 35.95 23.02 -29.95
CA ALA A 123 35.92 24.45 -30.25
C ALA A 123 37.29 25.11 -30.06
N ALA A 124 38.02 24.77 -28.98
CA ALA A 124 39.39 25.27 -28.77
C ALA A 124 40.37 24.79 -29.83
N GLN A 125 40.30 23.53 -30.28
CA GLN A 125 41.10 22.98 -31.37
C GLN A 125 40.79 23.66 -32.70
N SER A 126 39.52 23.92 -32.99
CA SER A 126 39.11 24.66 -34.17
C SER A 126 39.65 26.09 -34.19
N ALA A 127 39.62 26.78 -33.03
CA ALA A 127 40.22 28.11 -32.90
C ALA A 127 41.76 28.09 -33.13
N ALA A 128 42.45 27.05 -32.59
CA ALA A 128 43.87 26.87 -32.79
C ALA A 128 44.21 26.60 -34.28
N LEU A 129 43.48 25.72 -34.95
CA LEU A 129 43.64 25.43 -36.38
C LEU A 129 43.42 26.67 -37.26
N ALA A 130 42.44 27.51 -36.90
CA ALA A 130 42.17 28.76 -37.62
C ALA A 130 43.26 29.80 -37.44
N GLY A 131 44.07 29.74 -36.40
CA GLY A 131 45.19 30.64 -36.14
C GLY A 131 46.44 30.30 -36.92
N LEU A 132 46.49 29.20 -37.65
CA LEU A 132 47.67 28.79 -38.44
C LEU A 132 47.79 29.62 -39.69
N PHE A 133 49.03 30.11 -39.97
CA PHE A 133 49.33 30.90 -41.14
C PHE A 133 49.43 30.06 -42.46
N GLN A 134 49.14 30.68 -43.57
CA GLN A 134 49.29 30.11 -44.92
C GLN A 134 50.72 30.25 -45.43
N PRO A 135 51.20 29.36 -46.29
CA PRO A 135 52.50 29.52 -46.92
C PRO A 135 52.50 30.70 -47.88
N TYR A 136 53.48 31.65 -47.72
CA TYR A 136 53.53 32.87 -48.52
C TYR A 136 54.47 32.76 -49.71
N SER A 137 55.59 32.03 -49.57
CA SER A 137 56.62 32.01 -50.56
C SER A 137 56.56 30.77 -51.45
N VAL A 138 56.58 30.95 -52.76
CA VAL A 138 56.63 29.86 -53.75
C VAL A 138 57.92 29.03 -53.57
N GLY A 139 57.75 27.70 -53.59
CA GLY A 139 58.87 26.77 -53.51
C GLY A 139 59.47 26.58 -52.13
N LYS A 140 58.78 27.11 -51.05
CA LYS A 140 59.27 26.99 -49.67
C LYS A 140 58.23 26.26 -48.78
N PHE A 141 58.77 25.43 -47.88
CA PHE A 141 57.98 24.86 -46.76
C PHE A 141 57.71 25.95 -45.71
N ASN A 142 56.51 25.94 -45.20
CA ASN A 142 56.10 26.77 -44.11
C ASN A 142 55.67 25.85 -42.94
N ALA A 143 56.27 26.08 -41.78
CA ALA A 143 55.81 25.45 -40.52
C ALA A 143 55.18 26.54 -39.66
N THR A 144 54.01 26.25 -39.12
CA THR A 144 53.25 27.22 -38.35
C THR A 144 52.65 26.55 -37.07
N ALA A 145 52.59 27.30 -36.02
CA ALA A 145 51.92 26.86 -34.73
C ALA A 145 51.02 27.96 -34.24
N ALA A 146 49.98 27.56 -33.63
CA ALA A 146 49.00 28.46 -32.99
C ALA A 146 48.39 27.85 -31.71
N VAL A 147 47.94 28.73 -30.84
CA VAL A 147 47.17 28.35 -29.64
C VAL A 147 45.78 28.90 -29.81
N GLY A 148 44.78 28.09 -29.47
CA GLY A 148 43.39 28.48 -29.46
C GLY A 148 42.75 28.13 -28.12
N GLY A 149 41.71 28.86 -27.76
CA GLY A 149 40.99 28.62 -26.54
C GLY A 149 39.50 28.84 -26.72
N TYR A 150 38.71 28.12 -25.99
CA TYR A 150 37.29 28.32 -25.86
C TYR A 150 36.84 28.08 -24.42
N ARG A 151 36.39 29.13 -23.76
CA ARG A 151 36.05 29.14 -22.34
C ARG A 151 37.22 28.71 -21.46
N ASP A 152 37.13 27.55 -20.82
CA ASP A 152 38.13 26.95 -19.91
C ASP A 152 39.07 25.93 -20.61
N GLU A 153 38.84 25.65 -21.89
CA GLU A 153 39.64 24.69 -22.67
C GLU A 153 40.60 25.42 -23.59
N GLN A 154 41.81 24.84 -23.76
CA GLN A 154 42.86 25.32 -24.62
C GLN A 154 43.38 24.20 -25.52
N ALA A 155 43.85 24.59 -26.71
CA ALA A 155 44.42 23.67 -27.66
C ALA A 155 45.63 24.30 -28.36
N ILE A 156 46.56 23.46 -28.78
CA ILE A 156 47.72 23.82 -29.59
C ILE A 156 47.55 23.19 -30.96
N ALA A 157 47.75 23.95 -32.00
CA ALA A 157 47.79 23.47 -33.37
C ALA A 157 49.15 23.65 -33.96
N VAL A 158 49.60 22.68 -34.80
CA VAL A 158 50.81 22.77 -35.64
C VAL A 158 50.42 22.35 -37.04
N GLY A 159 51.03 23.03 -38.01
CA GLY A 159 50.77 22.76 -39.40
C GLY A 159 51.99 22.95 -40.29
N VAL A 160 51.98 22.29 -41.40
CA VAL A 160 52.95 22.48 -42.45
C VAL A 160 52.22 22.79 -43.75
N GLY A 161 52.82 23.72 -44.56
CA GLY A 161 52.27 24.07 -45.83
C GLY A 161 53.37 24.23 -46.86
N TYR A 162 53.00 24.13 -48.13
CA TYR A 162 53.89 24.34 -49.25
C TYR A 162 53.14 25.08 -50.33
N ARG A 163 53.81 26.13 -50.91
CA ARG A 163 53.32 26.87 -52.09
C ARG A 163 53.99 26.36 -53.33
N PHE A 164 53.24 25.67 -54.18
CA PHE A 164 53.70 24.99 -55.35
C PHE A 164 53.95 25.99 -56.48
N THR A 165 53.01 26.92 -56.66
CA THR A 165 53.09 27.99 -57.67
C THR A 165 52.51 29.27 -57.04
N GLU A 166 52.55 30.38 -57.80
CA GLU A 166 51.91 31.63 -57.36
C GLU A 166 50.40 31.44 -57.05
N ASN A 167 49.76 30.48 -57.69
CA ASN A 167 48.34 30.25 -57.67
C ASN A 167 47.94 29.00 -56.88
N VAL A 168 48.86 28.14 -56.42
CA VAL A 168 48.56 26.87 -55.80
C VAL A 168 49.35 26.66 -54.51
N ALA A 169 48.63 26.42 -53.39
CA ALA A 169 49.24 26.09 -52.14
C ALA A 169 48.45 24.95 -51.42
N GLY A 170 49.15 24.12 -50.64
CA GLY A 170 48.58 23.08 -49.85
C GLY A 170 49.04 23.16 -48.40
N LYS A 171 48.21 22.77 -47.46
CA LYS A 171 48.57 22.63 -46.02
C LYS A 171 47.97 21.44 -45.41
N VAL A 172 48.61 20.91 -44.38
CA VAL A 172 48.07 19.94 -43.44
C VAL A 172 48.36 20.42 -42.02
N ALA A 173 47.44 20.16 -41.12
CA ALA A 173 47.62 20.60 -39.75
C ALA A 173 46.87 19.63 -38.76
N VAL A 174 47.40 19.61 -37.56
CA VAL A 174 46.79 18.89 -36.42
C VAL A 174 46.68 19.84 -35.25
N ALA A 175 45.62 19.68 -34.46
CA ALA A 175 45.46 20.37 -33.20
C ALA A 175 45.18 19.33 -32.11
N ALA A 176 45.70 19.56 -30.92
CA ALA A 176 45.50 18.73 -29.76
C ALA A 176 45.17 19.62 -28.57
N GLY A 177 44.21 19.17 -27.78
CA GLY A 177 43.80 19.81 -26.53
C GLY A 177 42.84 18.91 -25.77
N GLY A 178 43.02 18.83 -24.44
CA GLY A 178 42.26 17.91 -23.62
C GLY A 178 42.55 16.45 -23.95
N SER A 179 41.50 15.67 -24.22
CA SER A 179 41.58 14.24 -24.47
C SER A 179 41.51 13.84 -25.96
N SER A 180 41.37 14.81 -26.85
CA SER A 180 41.14 14.57 -28.30
C SER A 180 42.09 15.37 -29.21
N ALA A 181 42.14 14.99 -30.46
CA ALA A 181 42.89 15.69 -31.51
C ALA A 181 42.02 15.86 -32.76
N SER A 182 42.21 16.97 -33.42
CA SER A 182 41.59 17.29 -34.73
C SER A 182 42.65 17.49 -35.79
N TRP A 183 42.32 17.29 -37.04
CA TRP A 183 43.21 17.53 -38.18
C TRP A 183 42.48 18.20 -39.34
N ASN A 184 43.21 18.87 -40.15
CA ASN A 184 42.70 19.35 -41.43
C ASN A 184 43.75 19.22 -42.52
N ALA A 185 43.30 19.15 -43.76
CA ALA A 185 44.09 19.27 -44.94
C ALA A 185 43.35 20.18 -45.93
N GLY A 186 44.04 21.07 -46.55
CA GLY A 186 43.45 22.02 -47.48
C GLY A 186 44.35 22.36 -48.64
N VAL A 187 43.76 22.72 -49.77
CA VAL A 187 44.41 23.24 -50.95
C VAL A 187 43.81 24.60 -51.26
N ASN A 188 44.66 25.55 -51.60
CA ASN A 188 44.25 26.90 -52.00
C ASN A 188 44.61 27.11 -53.50
N PHE A 189 43.64 27.67 -54.20
CA PHE A 189 43.78 28.08 -55.58
C PHE A 189 43.50 29.59 -55.69
N GLU A 190 44.42 30.33 -56.23
CA GLU A 190 44.27 31.77 -56.50
C GLU A 190 44.14 31.99 -58.03
N PHE A 191 43.19 32.82 -58.44
CA PHE A 191 42.89 33.07 -59.88
C PHE A 191 43.18 34.50 -60.25
#